data_45e9d3fcc79dc823a106ab32cae6bf80
#
_entry.id   45e9d3fcc79dc823a106ab32cae6bf80
#
_cell.length_a   1.000
_cell.length_b   1.000
_cell.length_c   1.000
_cell.angle_alpha   90.00
_cell.angle_beta   90.00
_cell.angle_gamma   90.00
#
_symmetry.space_group_name_H-M   'P 1'
#
loop_
_entity.id
_entity.type
_entity.pdbx_description
1 polymer ?
#
loop_
_entity_poly.entity_id
_entity_poly.type
_entity_poly.pdbx_seq_one_letter_code
_entity_poly.pdbx_strand_id
1 'polypeptide(L)'
;MEIKKEKDEELSKARHSLAHILAKALMQLYPETKLTIGPAIDDGFYYDIDLPHSITADEYDKIEKKMKEIINKGEPFTRKVVSRDEALKLFAGNEYKTEIINELPKDEEVSLYYTGDDFYDLCRGPHVDSAKRLQNYGFKIHSVNGAYWRGDEKNKMLQRVYCYAFKTKKDLADHIAMLEEAKKRDNRKLGKELKLFMISPEGPGFPFYLPNGMIVRNLLIDYWRELHRQAGYKEIMTPIMLNRHLWEVSGHWDHYKENMYLSVIDDETYAIKPMNCPGGVLVYKSEPHSYKELPLRLGELGIVHRYEKSGELGGLLRVRSFTQDDAHIFMMPSQIKDEIKGVVALIDKVYKVFNLDYFVELSTRPENSMGSDEDWELATKGLKDALDELNLDYIINEGDGAFYGPKIDFHLKDSLGRTWQCGTIQLDFQLPQRFELEYVGEDGQKHRPIMIHRVIYGAIDRFIGILIENFAGAFPLWLAPEQVRVLSLTERNNDYAETVSYTHLRAHETRRH
;
A
#
# COMPACT_ATOMS: atom_id res chain seq x y z
N MET A 1 8.61 22.67 -0.97
CA MET A 1 9.40 21.43 -0.93
C MET A 1 10.54 21.51 0.09
N GLU A 2 11.42 22.51 0.06
CA GLU A 2 12.54 22.64 1.01
C GLU A 2 12.13 22.70 2.49
N ILE A 3 11.10 23.47 2.86
CA ILE A 3 10.63 23.58 4.25
C ILE A 3 10.09 22.26 4.83
N LYS A 4 9.51 21.39 3.98
CA LYS A 4 9.01 20.07 4.41
C LYS A 4 10.18 19.10 4.63
N LYS A 5 11.19 19.15 3.76
CA LYS A 5 12.42 18.34 3.84
C LYS A 5 13.25 18.68 5.09
N GLU A 6 13.41 19.98 5.39
CA GLU A 6 14.11 20.46 6.60
C GLU A 6 13.39 20.07 7.91
N LYS A 7 12.04 20.14 7.92
CA LYS A 7 11.22 19.71 9.07
C LYS A 7 11.29 18.19 9.31
N ASP A 8 11.38 17.41 8.25
CA ASP A 8 11.50 15.95 8.34
C ASP A 8 12.90 15.54 8.85
N GLU A 9 13.96 16.25 8.47
CA GLU A 9 15.32 16.03 8.97
C GLU A 9 15.46 16.37 10.47
N GLU A 10 14.86 17.47 10.95
CA GLU A 10 14.86 17.83 12.37
C GLU A 10 14.14 16.78 13.23
N LEU A 11 12.99 16.29 12.74
CA LEU A 11 12.24 15.25 13.43
C LEU A 11 12.99 13.91 13.44
N SER A 12 13.61 13.54 12.34
CA SER A 12 14.44 12.34 12.24
C SER A 12 15.62 12.39 13.22
N LYS A 13 16.31 13.55 13.30
CA LYS A 13 17.37 13.79 14.26
C LYS A 13 16.89 13.67 15.71
N ALA A 14 15.71 14.20 16.02
CA ALA A 14 15.11 14.11 17.34
C ALA A 14 14.75 12.66 17.70
N ARG A 15 14.16 11.90 16.78
CA ARG A 15 13.85 10.47 16.91
C ARG A 15 15.09 9.63 17.19
N HIS A 16 16.16 9.88 16.44
CA HIS A 16 17.45 9.22 16.67
C HIS A 16 18.02 9.55 18.06
N SER A 17 17.89 10.80 18.51
CA SER A 17 18.32 11.19 19.86
C SER A 17 17.46 10.56 20.94
N LEU A 18 16.15 10.43 20.73
CA LEU A 18 15.24 9.71 21.63
C LEU A 18 15.58 8.21 21.73
N ALA A 19 16.07 7.59 20.64
CA ALA A 19 16.56 6.22 20.69
C ALA A 19 17.76 6.06 21.63
N HIS A 20 18.70 7.02 21.64
CA HIS A 20 19.80 7.06 22.61
C HIS A 20 19.30 7.30 24.05
N ILE A 21 18.29 8.14 24.25
CA ILE A 21 17.66 8.34 25.58
C ILE A 21 17.01 7.03 26.05
N LEU A 22 16.34 6.28 25.18
CA LEU A 22 15.78 4.96 25.50
C LEU A 22 16.89 3.98 25.88
N ALA A 23 17.96 3.91 25.09
CA ALA A 23 19.12 3.04 25.36
C ALA A 23 19.74 3.34 26.73
N LYS A 24 19.99 4.62 27.05
CA LYS A 24 20.47 5.08 28.35
C LYS A 24 19.52 4.70 29.48
N ALA A 25 18.22 4.88 29.30
CA ALA A 25 17.20 4.54 30.29
C ALA A 25 17.17 3.03 30.56
N LEU A 26 17.26 2.20 29.51
CA LEU A 26 17.30 0.74 29.63
C LEU A 26 18.56 0.27 30.38
N MET A 27 19.74 0.79 30.06
CA MET A 27 20.97 0.45 30.79
C MET A 27 20.94 0.89 32.24
N GLN A 28 20.30 2.02 32.56
CA GLN A 28 20.19 2.47 33.99
C GLN A 28 19.16 1.66 34.78
N LEU A 29 18.14 1.11 34.13
CA LEU A 29 17.11 0.27 34.77
C LEU A 29 17.51 -1.21 34.81
N TYR A 30 18.26 -1.65 33.82
CA TYR A 30 18.66 -3.04 33.58
C TYR A 30 20.14 -3.07 33.16
N PRO A 31 21.08 -3.06 34.10
CA PRO A 31 22.52 -2.95 33.82
C PRO A 31 23.10 -4.07 32.95
N GLU A 32 22.43 -5.23 32.87
CA GLU A 32 22.81 -6.37 32.05
C GLU A 32 22.45 -6.19 30.57
N THR A 33 21.75 -5.09 30.18
CA THR A 33 21.32 -4.84 28.79
C THR A 33 22.52 -4.68 27.88
N LYS A 34 22.54 -5.47 26.78
CA LYS A 34 23.46 -5.25 25.66
C LYS A 34 22.74 -4.51 24.55
N LEU A 35 23.24 -3.34 24.22
CA LEU A 35 22.69 -2.48 23.19
C LEU A 35 23.17 -2.93 21.80
N THR A 36 22.30 -2.83 20.78
CA THR A 36 22.67 -3.11 19.40
C THR A 36 22.50 -1.89 18.49
N ILE A 37 21.35 -1.69 17.86
CA ILE A 37 21.07 -0.56 16.96
C ILE A 37 19.72 0.09 17.30
N GLY A 38 19.62 1.40 17.03
CA GLY A 38 18.41 2.18 17.32
C GLY A 38 18.13 3.26 16.27
N PRO A 39 17.65 2.90 15.06
CA PRO A 39 17.34 3.87 14.01
C PRO A 39 16.01 4.59 14.25
N ALA A 40 15.89 5.78 13.66
CA ALA A 40 14.62 6.45 13.46
C ALA A 40 13.79 5.75 12.36
N ILE A 41 12.46 5.76 12.52
CA ILE A 41 11.47 5.28 11.56
C ILE A 41 10.38 6.34 11.35
N ASP A 42 9.45 6.11 10.41
CA ASP A 42 8.47 7.11 9.96
C ASP A 42 7.55 7.66 11.06
N ASP A 43 7.17 6.85 12.05
CA ASP A 43 6.28 7.25 13.15
C ASP A 43 6.99 7.33 14.52
N GLY A 44 8.30 7.07 14.52
CA GLY A 44 9.06 7.06 15.77
C GLY A 44 10.49 6.55 15.65
N PHE A 45 10.83 5.59 16.48
CA PHE A 45 12.12 4.92 16.49
C PHE A 45 11.99 3.56 17.17
N TYR A 46 12.99 2.72 17.03
CA TYR A 46 13.13 1.53 17.86
C TYR A 46 14.56 1.40 18.40
N TYR A 47 14.74 0.50 19.35
CA TYR A 47 16.06 0.06 19.79
C TYR A 47 16.05 -1.45 20.01
N ASP A 48 17.04 -2.14 19.42
CA ASP A 48 17.25 -3.57 19.61
C ASP A 48 18.19 -3.81 20.79
N ILE A 49 17.75 -4.68 21.68
CA ILE A 49 18.50 -5.01 22.89
C ILE A 49 18.57 -6.52 23.13
N ASP A 50 19.65 -6.96 23.70
CA ASP A 50 19.77 -8.27 24.30
C ASP A 50 19.64 -8.13 25.83
N LEU A 51 18.56 -8.66 26.37
CA LEU A 51 18.24 -8.62 27.80
C LEU A 51 17.72 -9.99 28.20
N PRO A 52 18.21 -10.56 29.37
CA PRO A 52 17.83 -11.90 29.79
C PRO A 52 16.35 -12.11 30.09
N HIS A 53 15.65 -11.07 30.58
CA HIS A 53 14.20 -11.12 30.76
C HIS A 53 13.47 -10.35 29.65
N SER A 54 12.23 -10.74 29.36
CA SER A 54 11.38 -10.04 28.39
C SER A 54 10.72 -8.83 29.03
N ILE A 55 10.88 -7.66 28.38
CA ILE A 55 10.18 -6.44 28.80
C ILE A 55 8.68 -6.61 28.51
N THR A 56 7.86 -6.43 29.54
CA THR A 56 6.40 -6.53 29.46
C THR A 56 5.74 -5.15 29.43
N ALA A 57 4.46 -5.10 29.04
CA ALA A 57 3.73 -3.84 28.94
C ALA A 57 3.66 -3.06 30.27
N ASP A 58 3.71 -3.76 31.40
CA ASP A 58 3.69 -3.16 32.75
C ASP A 58 4.97 -2.35 33.05
N GLU A 59 6.05 -2.58 32.32
CA GLU A 59 7.31 -1.89 32.47
C GLU A 59 7.44 -0.62 31.62
N TYR A 60 6.56 -0.44 30.63
CA TYR A 60 6.66 0.69 29.68
C TYR A 60 6.62 2.03 30.39
N ASP A 61 5.68 2.23 31.31
CA ASP A 61 5.57 3.48 32.07
C ASP A 61 6.82 3.78 32.91
N LYS A 62 7.47 2.76 33.48
CA LYS A 62 8.71 2.88 34.23
C LYS A 62 9.86 3.33 33.32
N ILE A 63 9.97 2.75 32.14
CA ILE A 63 11.01 3.10 31.15
C ILE A 63 10.76 4.52 30.63
N GLU A 64 9.53 4.86 30.24
CA GLU A 64 9.18 6.22 29.80
C GLU A 64 9.43 7.29 30.86
N LYS A 65 9.13 6.99 32.11
CA LYS A 65 9.44 7.89 33.23
C LYS A 65 10.95 8.12 33.33
N LYS A 66 11.73 7.07 33.18
CA LYS A 66 13.19 7.16 33.20
C LYS A 66 13.74 7.97 32.05
N MET A 67 13.19 7.80 30.86
CA MET A 67 13.53 8.63 29.69
C MET A 67 13.23 10.11 29.95
N LYS A 68 12.06 10.44 30.55
CA LYS A 68 11.70 11.81 30.92
C LYS A 68 12.66 12.42 31.97
N GLU A 69 13.12 11.62 32.92
CA GLU A 69 14.14 12.03 33.91
C GLU A 69 15.45 12.41 33.21
N ILE A 70 15.93 11.59 32.27
CA ILE A 70 17.16 11.86 31.50
C ILE A 70 17.01 13.12 30.66
N ILE A 71 15.88 13.26 29.95
CA ILE A 71 15.59 14.46 29.13
C ILE A 71 15.58 15.73 29.98
N ASN A 72 15.00 15.68 31.19
CA ASN A 72 14.90 16.83 32.08
C ASN A 72 16.26 17.26 32.67
N LYS A 73 17.24 16.36 32.77
CA LYS A 73 18.61 16.74 33.12
C LYS A 73 19.25 17.64 32.06
N GLY A 74 18.80 17.55 30.80
CA GLY A 74 19.25 18.42 29.73
C GLY A 74 20.69 18.20 29.28
N GLU A 75 21.25 17.01 29.50
CA GLU A 75 22.61 16.64 29.17
C GLU A 75 22.92 16.83 27.69
N PRO A 76 24.16 17.24 27.32
CA PRO A 76 24.54 17.42 25.92
C PRO A 76 24.72 16.09 25.20
N PHE A 77 24.48 16.10 23.89
CA PHE A 77 24.92 15.05 22.96
C PHE A 77 26.25 15.46 22.35
N THR A 78 27.31 14.73 22.65
CA THR A 78 28.66 15.07 22.22
C THR A 78 29.26 13.97 21.35
N ARG A 79 29.62 14.32 20.12
CA ARG A 79 30.31 13.40 19.21
C ARG A 79 31.80 13.32 19.54
N LYS A 80 32.34 12.11 19.62
CA LYS A 80 33.76 11.86 19.80
C LYS A 80 34.23 10.83 18.78
N VAL A 81 35.28 11.19 18.05
CA VAL A 81 35.99 10.26 17.16
C VAL A 81 37.02 9.51 18.00
N VAL A 82 37.05 8.21 17.83
CA VAL A 82 37.97 7.33 18.55
C VAL A 82 38.67 6.38 17.59
N SER A 83 39.81 5.84 17.98
CA SER A 83 40.42 4.75 17.22
C SER A 83 39.58 3.47 17.32
N ARG A 84 39.70 2.59 16.31
CA ARG A 84 39.04 1.28 16.31
C ARG A 84 39.40 0.46 17.56
N ASP A 85 40.67 0.47 17.95
CA ASP A 85 41.15 -0.24 19.13
C ASP A 85 40.57 0.31 20.42
N GLU A 86 40.40 1.64 20.53
CA GLU A 86 39.73 2.28 21.66
C GLU A 86 38.24 1.90 21.72
N ALA A 87 37.55 1.93 20.56
CA ALA A 87 36.15 1.50 20.48
C ALA A 87 35.98 0.02 20.89
N LEU A 88 36.81 -0.88 20.38
CA LEU A 88 36.78 -2.30 20.76
C LEU A 88 37.01 -2.52 22.26
N LYS A 89 37.85 -1.73 22.88
CA LYS A 89 38.06 -1.79 24.35
C LYS A 89 36.82 -1.30 25.10
N LEU A 90 36.19 -0.20 24.65
CA LEU A 90 35.00 0.36 25.28
C LEU A 90 33.81 -0.60 25.21
N PHE A 91 33.67 -1.33 24.11
CA PHE A 91 32.57 -2.27 23.89
C PHE A 91 32.96 -3.75 24.10
N ALA A 92 34.07 -4.04 24.79
CA ALA A 92 34.57 -5.42 24.99
C ALA A 92 33.55 -6.39 25.63
N GLY A 93 32.56 -5.88 26.38
CA GLY A 93 31.47 -6.66 26.97
C GLY A 93 30.21 -6.80 26.09
N ASN A 94 30.22 -6.25 24.87
CA ASN A 94 29.08 -6.24 23.97
C ASN A 94 29.46 -6.81 22.59
N GLU A 95 29.16 -8.08 22.37
CA GLU A 95 29.47 -8.80 21.13
C GLU A 95 28.89 -8.14 19.88
N TYR A 96 27.70 -7.55 19.98
CA TYR A 96 27.03 -6.91 18.83
C TYR A 96 27.77 -5.65 18.38
N LYS A 97 28.16 -4.78 19.31
CA LYS A 97 28.92 -3.57 18.98
C LYS A 97 30.34 -3.92 18.50
N THR A 98 30.95 -4.94 19.09
CA THR A 98 32.25 -5.45 18.65
C THR A 98 32.21 -5.98 17.21
N GLU A 99 31.16 -6.73 16.87
CA GLU A 99 30.91 -7.22 15.52
C GLU A 99 30.75 -6.07 14.53
N ILE A 100 29.87 -5.08 14.84
CA ILE A 100 29.68 -3.89 13.98
C ILE A 100 31.00 -3.16 13.76
N ILE A 101 31.80 -2.92 14.81
CA ILE A 101 33.09 -2.20 14.70
C ILE A 101 34.06 -2.98 13.79
N ASN A 102 34.11 -4.31 13.89
CA ASN A 102 35.00 -5.13 13.09
C ASN A 102 34.64 -5.14 11.58
N GLU A 103 33.36 -4.98 11.27
CA GLU A 103 32.87 -4.96 9.89
C GLU A 103 32.98 -3.59 9.20
N LEU A 104 33.19 -2.52 9.94
CA LEU A 104 33.41 -1.21 9.34
C LEU A 104 34.63 -1.25 8.40
N PRO A 105 34.60 -0.60 7.23
CA PRO A 105 35.75 -0.44 6.36
C PRO A 105 36.97 0.09 7.13
N LYS A 106 38.18 -0.32 6.73
CA LYS A 106 39.41 0.01 7.50
C LYS A 106 39.69 1.52 7.60
N ASP A 107 39.27 2.25 6.61
CA ASP A 107 39.41 3.70 6.43
C ASP A 107 38.21 4.49 6.99
N GLU A 108 37.18 3.80 7.47
CA GLU A 108 36.02 4.46 8.02
C GLU A 108 36.27 4.95 9.46
N GLU A 109 35.86 6.21 9.70
CA GLU A 109 35.94 6.86 11.01
C GLU A 109 34.98 6.21 12.01
N VAL A 110 35.49 5.81 13.16
CA VAL A 110 34.68 5.29 14.26
C VAL A 110 34.29 6.44 15.18
N SER A 111 32.99 6.69 15.30
CA SER A 111 32.48 7.75 16.16
C SER A 111 31.53 7.23 17.22
N LEU A 112 31.61 7.85 18.39
CA LEU A 112 30.73 7.63 19.53
C LEU A 112 29.92 8.90 19.80
N TYR A 113 28.69 8.73 20.24
CA TYR A 113 27.91 9.82 20.82
C TYR A 113 27.71 9.62 22.30
N TYR A 114 28.13 10.60 23.07
CA TYR A 114 27.94 10.67 24.52
C TYR A 114 26.63 11.42 24.82
N THR A 115 25.89 10.95 25.84
CA THR A 115 24.76 11.65 26.41
C THR A 115 25.06 11.86 27.90
N GLY A 116 25.56 13.04 28.24
CA GLY A 116 26.23 13.28 29.52
C GLY A 116 27.58 12.55 29.60
N ASP A 117 28.03 12.32 30.83
CA ASP A 117 29.33 11.68 31.10
C ASP A 117 29.23 10.17 31.35
N ASP A 118 28.01 9.66 31.55
CA ASP A 118 27.72 8.29 32.04
C ASP A 118 27.15 7.36 30.97
N PHE A 119 26.94 7.83 29.73
CA PHE A 119 26.43 7.03 28.61
C PHE A 119 27.09 7.38 27.30
N TYR A 120 27.47 6.36 26.56
CA TYR A 120 27.93 6.49 25.17
C TYR A 120 27.44 5.32 24.31
N ASP A 121 27.29 5.59 23.02
CA ASP A 121 26.94 4.57 22.04
C ASP A 121 27.69 4.75 20.73
N LEU A 122 27.89 3.65 19.99
CA LEU A 122 28.48 3.63 18.65
C LEU A 122 27.48 4.23 17.68
N CYS A 123 27.76 5.40 17.10
CA CYS A 123 26.83 6.13 16.29
C CYS A 123 27.50 7.16 15.37
N ARG A 124 26.97 7.30 14.14
CA ARG A 124 27.40 8.33 13.18
C ARG A 124 26.69 9.68 13.36
N GLY A 125 25.58 9.69 14.06
CA GLY A 125 24.66 10.85 14.16
C GLY A 125 23.79 11.02 12.92
N PRO A 126 23.19 12.22 12.71
CA PRO A 126 23.24 13.37 13.61
C PRO A 126 22.32 13.25 14.82
N HIS A 127 22.60 14.03 15.87
CA HIS A 127 21.78 14.17 17.06
C HIS A 127 21.45 15.64 17.33
N VAL A 128 20.45 15.89 18.21
CA VAL A 128 20.22 17.22 18.76
C VAL A 128 21.38 17.62 19.71
N ASP A 129 21.56 18.93 19.93
CA ASP A 129 22.69 19.43 20.73
C ASP A 129 22.59 19.01 22.21
N SER A 130 21.37 18.91 22.74
CA SER A 130 21.14 18.52 24.12
C SER A 130 19.78 17.85 24.30
N ALA A 131 19.67 16.99 25.32
CA ALA A 131 18.43 16.32 25.70
C ALA A 131 17.29 17.32 26.02
N LYS A 132 17.62 18.55 26.43
CA LYS A 132 16.64 19.62 26.68
C LYS A 132 15.80 19.95 25.45
N ARG A 133 16.36 19.80 24.23
CA ARG A 133 15.62 20.02 22.97
C ARG A 133 14.46 19.06 22.80
N LEU A 134 14.49 17.89 23.48
CA LEU A 134 13.49 16.84 23.39
C LEU A 134 12.29 17.01 24.35
N GLN A 135 12.31 17.99 25.25
CA GLN A 135 11.28 18.16 26.31
C GLN A 135 9.85 18.33 25.77
N ASN A 136 9.71 18.95 24.61
CA ASN A 136 8.40 19.19 24.00
C ASN A 136 7.92 18.05 23.11
N TYR A 137 8.80 17.11 22.76
CA TYR A 137 8.43 15.96 21.94
C TYR A 137 7.52 15.01 22.71
N GLY A 138 6.50 14.52 22.03
CA GLY A 138 5.67 13.42 22.52
C GLY A 138 6.30 12.10 22.13
N PHE A 139 6.53 11.19 23.08
CA PHE A 139 6.97 9.83 22.82
C PHE A 139 6.24 8.82 23.70
N LYS A 140 6.10 7.58 23.22
CA LYS A 140 5.45 6.49 23.94
C LYS A 140 5.95 5.15 23.44
N ILE A 141 6.29 4.23 24.35
CA ILE A 141 6.55 2.84 24.01
C ILE A 141 5.21 2.19 23.63
N HIS A 142 5.15 1.52 22.50
CA HIS A 142 3.91 0.89 22.07
C HIS A 142 4.00 -0.63 21.92
N SER A 143 5.19 -1.19 21.69
CA SER A 143 5.37 -2.63 21.64
C SER A 143 6.82 -3.05 21.86
N VAL A 144 6.99 -4.27 22.32
CA VAL A 144 8.29 -4.97 22.35
C VAL A 144 8.10 -6.30 21.65
N ASN A 145 8.87 -6.53 20.58
CA ASN A 145 8.76 -7.72 19.75
C ASN A 145 10.11 -8.41 19.62
N GLY A 146 10.09 -9.73 19.36
CA GLY A 146 11.30 -10.46 18.98
C GLY A 146 11.80 -10.00 17.60
N ALA A 147 13.11 -9.82 17.47
CA ALA A 147 13.75 -9.52 16.19
C ALA A 147 15.10 -10.28 16.15
N TYR A 148 15.31 -11.07 15.11
CA TYR A 148 16.60 -11.74 14.95
C TYR A 148 17.70 -10.74 14.61
N TRP A 149 18.87 -10.91 15.25
CA TRP A 149 20.04 -10.09 14.93
C TRP A 149 20.31 -10.14 13.42
N ARG A 150 20.41 -8.97 12.78
CA ARG A 150 20.57 -8.80 11.34
C ARG A 150 19.47 -9.42 10.46
N GLY A 151 18.32 -9.72 11.04
CA GLY A 151 17.19 -10.32 10.30
C GLY A 151 17.39 -11.79 9.91
N ASP A 152 18.45 -12.44 10.37
CA ASP A 152 18.71 -13.86 10.10
C ASP A 152 18.18 -14.72 11.25
N GLU A 153 17.26 -15.63 10.97
CA GLU A 153 16.65 -16.55 11.94
C GLU A 153 17.65 -17.49 12.64
N LYS A 154 18.86 -17.65 12.10
CA LYS A 154 19.95 -18.43 12.69
C LYS A 154 20.66 -17.67 13.82
N ASN A 155 20.51 -16.37 13.86
CA ASN A 155 21.10 -15.51 14.89
C ASN A 155 20.22 -15.44 16.13
N LYS A 156 20.78 -14.87 17.21
CA LYS A 156 20.06 -14.69 18.46
C LYS A 156 18.85 -13.79 18.27
N MET A 157 17.73 -14.18 18.87
CA MET A 157 16.55 -13.32 18.96
C MET A 157 16.75 -12.26 20.03
N LEU A 158 16.65 -11.01 19.62
CA LEU A 158 16.72 -9.80 20.44
C LEU A 158 15.32 -9.29 20.76
N GLN A 159 15.23 -8.34 21.67
CA GLN A 159 14.00 -7.59 21.91
C GLN A 159 14.09 -6.24 21.20
N ARG A 160 13.13 -5.96 20.33
CA ARG A 160 12.99 -4.67 19.65
C ARG A 160 11.93 -3.84 20.34
N VAL A 161 12.39 -2.78 21.02
CA VAL A 161 11.52 -1.84 21.74
C VAL A 161 11.11 -0.73 20.77
N TYR A 162 9.84 -0.72 20.36
CA TYR A 162 9.28 0.30 19.47
C TYR A 162 8.67 1.46 20.23
N CYS A 163 8.98 2.67 19.80
CA CYS A 163 8.46 3.91 20.36
C CYS A 163 7.86 4.81 19.28
N TYR A 164 6.66 5.32 19.48
CA TYR A 164 6.18 6.48 18.75
C TYR A 164 6.96 7.73 19.19
N ALA A 165 7.21 8.65 18.23
CA ALA A 165 7.81 9.95 18.53
C ALA A 165 7.34 11.04 17.55
N PHE A 166 6.74 12.09 18.12
CA PHE A 166 6.16 13.20 17.38
C PHE A 166 6.67 14.54 17.94
N LYS A 167 6.58 15.58 17.10
CA LYS A 167 7.11 16.92 17.42
C LYS A 167 6.50 17.52 18.69
N THR A 168 5.23 17.19 18.97
CA THR A 168 4.53 17.63 20.18
C THR A 168 3.80 16.48 20.87
N LYS A 169 3.49 16.67 22.16
CA LYS A 169 2.64 15.73 22.91
C LYS A 169 1.22 15.65 22.35
N LYS A 170 0.73 16.73 21.71
CA LYS A 170 -0.56 16.77 21.05
C LYS A 170 -0.54 15.87 19.79
N ASP A 171 0.47 16.01 18.95
CA ASP A 171 0.59 15.19 17.73
C ASP A 171 0.64 13.69 18.08
N LEU A 172 1.34 13.33 19.18
CA LEU A 172 1.34 11.96 19.67
C LEU A 172 -0.05 11.50 20.12
N ALA A 173 -0.76 12.34 20.88
CA ALA A 173 -2.13 12.02 21.35
C ALA A 173 -3.09 11.86 20.18
N ASP A 174 -3.01 12.75 19.18
CA ASP A 174 -3.81 12.68 17.96
C ASP A 174 -3.51 11.41 17.16
N HIS A 175 -2.23 11.04 17.04
CA HIS A 175 -1.81 9.79 16.40
C HIS A 175 -2.35 8.54 17.13
N ILE A 176 -2.26 8.50 18.46
CA ILE A 176 -2.79 7.38 19.25
C ILE A 176 -4.31 7.28 19.09
N ALA A 177 -5.02 8.41 19.16
CA ALA A 177 -6.47 8.45 18.95
C ALA A 177 -6.86 7.95 17.55
N MET A 178 -6.09 8.34 16.52
CA MET A 178 -6.26 7.85 15.16
C MET A 178 -6.08 6.32 15.08
N LEU A 179 -5.06 5.76 15.73
CA LEU A 179 -4.82 4.31 15.74
C LEU A 179 -5.92 3.53 16.48
N GLU A 180 -6.44 4.09 17.58
CA GLU A 180 -7.57 3.50 18.31
C GLU A 180 -8.84 3.51 17.45
N GLU A 181 -9.08 4.60 16.75
CA GLU A 181 -10.21 4.69 15.81
C GLU A 181 -10.03 3.73 14.63
N ALA A 182 -8.80 3.59 14.09
CA ALA A 182 -8.50 2.62 13.05
C ALA A 182 -8.81 1.18 13.50
N LYS A 183 -8.47 0.81 14.73
CA LYS A 183 -8.79 -0.52 15.29
C LYS A 183 -10.30 -0.77 15.37
N LYS A 184 -11.10 0.26 15.69
CA LYS A 184 -12.56 0.14 15.71
C LYS A 184 -13.14 -0.09 14.32
N ARG A 185 -12.55 0.53 13.31
CA ARG A 185 -12.97 0.49 11.90
C ARG A 185 -12.36 -0.65 11.09
N ASP A 186 -11.49 -1.46 11.68
CA ASP A 186 -10.78 -2.56 11.00
C ASP A 186 -11.76 -3.41 10.17
N ASN A 187 -11.50 -3.52 8.86
CA ASN A 187 -12.37 -4.22 7.91
C ASN A 187 -12.58 -5.70 8.29
N ARG A 188 -11.61 -6.35 8.93
CA ARG A 188 -11.71 -7.74 9.39
C ARG A 188 -12.73 -7.88 10.51
N LYS A 189 -12.72 -6.92 11.46
CA LYS A 189 -13.68 -6.86 12.57
C LYS A 189 -15.08 -6.56 12.06
N LEU A 190 -15.23 -5.43 11.37
CA LEU A 190 -16.54 -4.99 10.85
C LEU A 190 -17.08 -5.94 9.79
N GLY A 191 -16.22 -6.50 8.93
CA GLY A 191 -16.61 -7.49 7.93
C GLY A 191 -17.22 -8.74 8.55
N LYS A 192 -16.66 -9.21 9.69
CA LYS A 192 -17.23 -10.32 10.47
C LYS A 192 -18.55 -9.94 11.14
N GLU A 193 -18.62 -8.79 11.82
CA GLU A 193 -19.81 -8.30 12.52
C GLU A 193 -20.99 -8.10 11.55
N LEU A 194 -20.73 -7.52 10.38
CA LEU A 194 -21.71 -7.27 9.32
C LEU A 194 -21.96 -8.49 8.41
N LYS A 195 -21.26 -9.61 8.64
CA LYS A 195 -21.35 -10.83 7.84
C LYS A 195 -21.08 -10.58 6.35
N LEU A 196 -20.01 -9.83 6.04
CA LEU A 196 -19.65 -9.48 4.66
C LEU A 196 -18.73 -10.54 4.04
N PHE A 197 -17.71 -10.96 4.76
CA PHE A 197 -16.73 -11.93 4.30
C PHE A 197 -16.08 -12.70 5.45
N MET A 198 -15.37 -13.76 5.09
CA MET A 198 -14.49 -14.50 5.99
C MET A 198 -13.21 -14.91 5.30
N ILE A 199 -12.16 -15.15 6.07
CA ILE A 199 -10.91 -15.79 5.63
C ILE A 199 -10.83 -17.14 6.35
N SER A 200 -10.66 -18.22 5.60
CA SER A 200 -10.53 -19.57 6.14
C SER A 200 -9.07 -20.00 6.22
N PRO A 201 -8.69 -20.85 7.19
CA PRO A 201 -7.38 -21.51 7.22
C PRO A 201 -7.05 -22.33 5.96
N GLU A 202 -8.07 -22.85 5.26
CA GLU A 202 -7.92 -23.58 4.00
C GLU A 202 -7.51 -22.69 2.83
N GLY A 203 -7.70 -21.37 2.96
CA GLY A 203 -7.36 -20.38 1.95
C GLY A 203 -6.83 -19.07 2.57
N PRO A 204 -5.63 -19.08 3.18
CA PRO A 204 -5.09 -17.84 3.77
C PRO A 204 -4.82 -16.79 2.70
N GLY A 205 -5.48 -15.62 2.85
CA GLY A 205 -5.42 -14.54 1.88
C GLY A 205 -6.45 -14.65 0.73
N PHE A 206 -7.33 -15.64 0.75
CA PHE A 206 -8.43 -15.79 -0.20
C PHE A 206 -9.74 -15.43 0.50
N PRO A 207 -10.40 -14.31 0.16
CA PRO A 207 -11.64 -13.91 0.81
C PRO A 207 -12.82 -14.77 0.32
N PHE A 208 -13.62 -15.23 1.28
CA PHE A 208 -14.91 -15.87 1.02
C PHE A 208 -16.00 -14.84 1.28
N TYR A 209 -16.71 -14.43 0.23
CA TYR A 209 -17.82 -13.50 0.38
C TYR A 209 -19.05 -14.20 0.94
N LEU A 210 -19.66 -13.60 1.95
CA LEU A 210 -20.93 -14.03 2.53
C LEU A 210 -22.09 -13.30 1.82
N PRO A 211 -23.36 -13.71 2.02
CA PRO A 211 -24.49 -13.11 1.29
C PRO A 211 -24.56 -11.57 1.35
N ASN A 212 -24.35 -10.97 2.54
CA ASN A 212 -24.35 -9.51 2.67
C ASN A 212 -23.17 -8.87 1.90
N GLY A 213 -22.01 -9.50 1.91
CA GLY A 213 -20.86 -9.03 1.15
C GLY A 213 -21.08 -9.11 -0.36
N MET A 214 -21.76 -10.15 -0.82
CA MET A 214 -22.15 -10.27 -2.24
C MET A 214 -23.12 -9.19 -2.68
N ILE A 215 -24.03 -8.73 -1.81
CA ILE A 215 -24.90 -7.59 -2.12
C ILE A 215 -24.06 -6.33 -2.36
N VAL A 216 -23.18 -5.98 -1.42
CA VAL A 216 -22.28 -4.81 -1.57
C VAL A 216 -21.43 -4.92 -2.84
N ARG A 217 -20.83 -6.09 -3.06
CA ARG A 217 -19.97 -6.34 -4.24
C ARG A 217 -20.75 -6.19 -5.55
N ASN A 218 -21.94 -6.76 -5.64
CA ASN A 218 -22.75 -6.68 -6.86
C ASN A 218 -23.22 -5.26 -7.12
N LEU A 219 -23.63 -4.48 -6.11
CA LEU A 219 -23.98 -3.07 -6.27
C LEU A 219 -22.83 -2.23 -6.84
N LEU A 220 -21.59 -2.48 -6.39
CA LEU A 220 -20.41 -1.82 -6.96
C LEU A 220 -20.14 -2.25 -8.41
N ILE A 221 -20.32 -3.54 -8.72
CA ILE A 221 -20.17 -4.09 -10.07
C ILE A 221 -21.25 -3.51 -11.01
N ASP A 222 -22.50 -3.44 -10.57
CA ASP A 222 -23.59 -2.91 -11.39
C ASP A 222 -23.39 -1.40 -11.64
N TYR A 223 -22.93 -0.66 -10.63
CA TYR A 223 -22.55 0.75 -10.81
C TYR A 223 -21.40 0.90 -11.81
N TRP A 224 -20.37 0.06 -11.73
CA TRP A 224 -19.26 0.02 -12.67
C TRP A 224 -19.76 -0.26 -14.10
N ARG A 225 -20.60 -1.28 -14.29
CA ARG A 225 -21.15 -1.64 -15.59
C ARG A 225 -21.93 -0.51 -16.24
N GLU A 226 -22.79 0.15 -15.44
CA GLU A 226 -23.57 1.28 -15.95
C GLU A 226 -22.68 2.43 -16.43
N LEU A 227 -21.66 2.80 -15.64
CA LEU A 227 -20.73 3.85 -16.02
C LEU A 227 -19.93 3.49 -17.28
N HIS A 228 -19.47 2.24 -17.35
CA HIS A 228 -18.66 1.77 -18.47
C HIS A 228 -19.48 1.66 -19.76
N ARG A 229 -20.73 1.20 -19.66
CA ARG A 229 -21.65 1.17 -20.79
C ARG A 229 -21.90 2.59 -21.33
N GLN A 230 -22.11 3.57 -20.46
CA GLN A 230 -22.27 4.98 -20.85
C GLN A 230 -21.01 5.55 -21.51
N ALA A 231 -19.83 5.13 -21.07
CA ALA A 231 -18.54 5.54 -21.62
C ALA A 231 -18.08 4.73 -22.84
N GLY A 232 -18.93 3.84 -23.37
CA GLY A 232 -18.67 3.08 -24.60
C GLY A 232 -17.70 1.91 -24.44
N TYR A 233 -17.52 1.38 -23.23
CA TYR A 233 -16.75 0.16 -22.99
C TYR A 233 -17.56 -1.09 -23.36
N LYS A 234 -16.86 -2.09 -23.90
CA LYS A 234 -17.38 -3.44 -24.15
C LYS A 234 -16.83 -4.37 -23.06
N GLU A 235 -17.71 -5.09 -22.36
CA GLU A 235 -17.31 -6.05 -21.32
C GLU A 235 -16.82 -7.34 -21.97
N ILE A 236 -15.66 -7.84 -21.55
CA ILE A 236 -15.07 -9.11 -21.96
C ILE A 236 -14.77 -9.97 -20.72
N MET A 237 -14.45 -11.23 -20.94
CA MET A 237 -13.95 -12.14 -19.90
C MET A 237 -12.86 -13.04 -20.51
N THR A 238 -11.72 -13.12 -19.81
CA THR A 238 -10.61 -13.98 -20.22
C THR A 238 -10.41 -15.14 -19.25
N PRO A 239 -9.88 -16.31 -19.70
CA PRO A 239 -9.66 -17.46 -18.83
C PRO A 239 -8.70 -17.15 -17.67
N ILE A 240 -8.93 -17.82 -16.54
CA ILE A 240 -8.10 -17.66 -15.34
C ILE A 240 -6.74 -18.36 -15.52
N MET A 241 -6.72 -19.52 -16.19
CA MET A 241 -5.51 -20.33 -16.36
C MET A 241 -5.09 -20.29 -17.83
N LEU A 242 -3.85 -19.90 -18.08
CA LEU A 242 -3.28 -19.77 -19.43
C LEU A 242 -1.86 -20.35 -19.43
N ASN A 243 -1.40 -20.84 -20.59
CA ASN A 243 -0.11 -21.49 -20.71
C ASN A 243 1.08 -20.54 -20.53
N ARG A 244 2.23 -21.10 -20.20
CA ARG A 244 3.48 -20.36 -19.96
C ARG A 244 3.89 -19.47 -21.12
N HIS A 245 3.72 -19.93 -22.36
CA HIS A 245 4.14 -19.19 -23.54
C HIS A 245 3.54 -17.78 -23.62
N LEU A 246 2.27 -17.62 -23.23
CA LEU A 246 1.62 -16.29 -23.18
C LEU A 246 2.35 -15.33 -22.26
N TRP A 247 2.81 -15.82 -21.12
CA TRP A 247 3.50 -15.05 -20.10
C TRP A 247 4.94 -14.71 -20.50
N GLU A 248 5.59 -15.57 -21.28
CA GLU A 248 6.91 -15.30 -21.88
C GLU A 248 6.80 -14.21 -22.96
N VAL A 249 5.82 -14.34 -23.88
CA VAL A 249 5.58 -13.33 -24.92
C VAL A 249 5.28 -11.97 -24.29
N SER A 250 4.47 -11.91 -23.26
CA SER A 250 4.10 -10.65 -22.59
C SER A 250 5.18 -10.07 -21.67
N GLY A 251 6.27 -10.81 -21.38
CA GLY A 251 7.33 -10.39 -20.45
C GLY A 251 7.01 -10.61 -18.96
N HIS A 252 5.81 -11.02 -18.62
CA HIS A 252 5.45 -11.28 -17.22
C HIS A 252 6.26 -12.42 -16.60
N TRP A 253 6.70 -13.38 -17.40
CA TRP A 253 7.51 -14.50 -16.93
C TRP A 253 8.86 -14.04 -16.37
N ASP A 254 9.48 -13.04 -16.98
CA ASP A 254 10.80 -12.54 -16.61
C ASP A 254 10.73 -11.54 -15.44
N HIS A 255 9.64 -10.75 -15.37
CA HIS A 255 9.52 -9.64 -14.42
C HIS A 255 8.57 -9.89 -13.24
N TYR A 256 7.72 -10.95 -13.30
CA TYR A 256 6.64 -11.14 -12.33
C TYR A 256 6.44 -12.58 -11.86
N LYS A 257 7.29 -13.52 -12.29
CA LYS A 257 7.16 -14.98 -12.04
C LYS A 257 7.03 -15.33 -10.57
N GLU A 258 7.75 -14.67 -9.69
CA GLU A 258 7.75 -14.94 -8.25
C GLU A 258 6.37 -14.71 -7.59
N ASN A 259 5.54 -13.87 -8.21
CA ASN A 259 4.19 -13.57 -7.75
C ASN A 259 3.11 -14.43 -8.43
N MET A 260 3.48 -15.40 -9.25
CA MET A 260 2.54 -16.24 -10.01
C MET A 260 2.30 -17.59 -9.34
N TYR A 261 1.06 -18.07 -9.39
CA TYR A 261 0.72 -19.46 -9.09
C TYR A 261 0.86 -20.30 -10.35
N LEU A 262 1.66 -21.36 -10.27
CA LEU A 262 1.98 -22.22 -11.40
C LEU A 262 1.40 -23.62 -11.18
N SER A 263 1.01 -24.28 -12.28
CA SER A 263 0.58 -25.67 -12.32
C SER A 263 1.21 -26.37 -13.52
N VAL A 264 1.52 -27.66 -13.38
CA VAL A 264 2.02 -28.49 -14.48
C VAL A 264 0.95 -29.53 -14.80
N ILE A 265 0.49 -29.56 -16.06
CA ILE A 265 -0.53 -30.46 -16.56
C ILE A 265 -0.02 -31.07 -17.88
N ASP A 266 0.07 -32.37 -17.97
CA ASP A 266 0.56 -33.08 -19.16
C ASP A 266 1.95 -32.58 -19.64
N ASP A 267 2.88 -32.35 -18.70
CA ASP A 267 4.22 -31.80 -18.90
C ASP A 267 4.27 -30.35 -19.40
N GLU A 268 3.13 -29.67 -19.52
CA GLU A 268 3.04 -28.27 -19.86
C GLU A 268 2.82 -27.40 -18.60
N THR A 269 3.50 -26.25 -18.56
CA THR A 269 3.34 -25.29 -17.46
C THR A 269 2.24 -24.28 -17.77
N TYR A 270 1.31 -24.16 -16.84
CA TYR A 270 0.25 -23.14 -16.84
C TYR A 270 0.44 -22.19 -15.67
N ALA A 271 -0.03 -20.97 -15.82
CA ALA A 271 -0.12 -20.01 -14.74
C ALA A 271 -1.55 -19.54 -14.53
N ILE A 272 -1.93 -19.37 -13.27
CA ILE A 272 -3.14 -18.63 -12.91
C ILE A 272 -2.82 -17.15 -13.11
N LYS A 273 -3.63 -16.44 -13.88
CA LYS A 273 -3.33 -15.08 -14.32
C LYS A 273 -3.11 -14.12 -13.14
N PRO A 274 -1.95 -13.42 -13.07
CA PRO A 274 -1.70 -12.35 -12.10
C PRO A 274 -2.20 -11.00 -12.59
N MET A 275 -2.48 -10.88 -13.91
CA MET A 275 -2.95 -9.70 -14.63
C MET A 275 -3.85 -10.12 -15.80
N ASN A 276 -4.71 -9.21 -16.27
CA ASN A 276 -5.67 -9.48 -17.34
C ASN A 276 -5.13 -9.11 -18.74
N CYS A 277 -4.13 -8.26 -18.82
CA CYS A 277 -3.65 -7.64 -20.05
C CYS A 277 -3.31 -8.63 -21.17
N PRO A 278 -2.57 -9.75 -20.98
CA PRO A 278 -2.27 -10.66 -22.08
C PRO A 278 -3.54 -11.32 -22.66
N GLY A 279 -4.52 -11.62 -21.79
CA GLY A 279 -5.82 -12.14 -22.24
C GLY A 279 -6.59 -11.11 -23.07
N GLY A 280 -6.65 -9.85 -22.63
CA GLY A 280 -7.29 -8.76 -23.38
C GLY A 280 -6.63 -8.51 -24.74
N VAL A 281 -5.30 -8.63 -24.81
CA VAL A 281 -4.55 -8.54 -26.08
C VAL A 281 -4.93 -9.68 -27.04
N LEU A 282 -5.11 -10.91 -26.55
CA LEU A 282 -5.58 -12.01 -27.40
C LEU A 282 -6.99 -11.76 -27.93
N VAL A 283 -7.87 -11.15 -27.14
CA VAL A 283 -9.22 -10.76 -27.60
C VAL A 283 -9.12 -9.71 -28.71
N TYR A 284 -8.31 -8.68 -28.55
CA TYR A 284 -8.07 -7.71 -29.62
C TYR A 284 -7.55 -8.40 -30.89
N LYS A 285 -6.58 -9.29 -30.77
CA LYS A 285 -5.93 -9.98 -31.90
C LYS A 285 -6.86 -10.97 -32.63
N SER A 286 -8.00 -11.33 -32.04
CA SER A 286 -8.93 -12.32 -32.61
C SER A 286 -9.62 -11.84 -33.90
N GLU A 287 -9.66 -10.53 -34.15
CA GLU A 287 -10.29 -9.91 -35.30
C GLU A 287 -9.41 -8.81 -35.91
N PRO A 288 -9.50 -8.54 -37.23
CA PRO A 288 -8.84 -7.39 -37.82
C PRO A 288 -9.56 -6.09 -37.47
N HIS A 289 -8.81 -5.03 -37.18
CA HIS A 289 -9.35 -3.72 -36.81
C HIS A 289 -9.01 -2.63 -37.81
N SER A 290 -9.91 -1.64 -37.90
CA SER A 290 -9.73 -0.42 -38.68
C SER A 290 -9.60 0.79 -37.75
N TYR A 291 -8.90 1.83 -38.20
CA TYR A 291 -8.81 3.12 -37.49
C TYR A 291 -10.16 3.71 -37.09
N LYS A 292 -11.25 3.38 -37.84
CA LYS A 292 -12.61 3.83 -37.53
C LYS A 292 -13.24 3.21 -36.29
N GLU A 293 -12.67 2.07 -35.81
CA GLU A 293 -13.14 1.37 -34.64
C GLU A 293 -12.38 1.81 -33.37
N LEU A 294 -11.26 2.54 -33.56
CA LEU A 294 -10.43 3.04 -32.45
C LEU A 294 -10.94 4.41 -31.98
N PRO A 295 -10.96 4.65 -30.66
CA PRO A 295 -10.44 3.81 -29.59
C PRO A 295 -11.37 2.64 -29.27
N LEU A 296 -10.82 1.42 -29.19
CA LEU A 296 -11.53 0.23 -28.73
C LEU A 296 -11.31 0.04 -27.23
N ARG A 297 -12.39 0.14 -26.45
CA ARG A 297 -12.37 0.07 -24.98
C ARG A 297 -12.93 -1.28 -24.52
N LEU A 298 -12.06 -2.18 -24.04
CA LEU A 298 -12.42 -3.50 -23.54
C LEU A 298 -12.29 -3.51 -22.01
N GLY A 299 -13.43 -3.68 -21.30
CA GLY A 299 -13.48 -3.75 -19.84
C GLY A 299 -13.61 -5.19 -19.36
N GLU A 300 -12.95 -5.54 -18.27
CA GLU A 300 -13.00 -6.87 -17.67
C GLU A 300 -13.08 -6.80 -16.15
N LEU A 301 -14.09 -7.42 -15.55
CA LEU A 301 -14.11 -7.72 -14.13
C LEU A 301 -13.28 -9.00 -13.89
N GLY A 302 -11.97 -8.87 -14.06
CA GLY A 302 -11.05 -9.98 -14.13
C GLY A 302 -10.58 -10.46 -12.77
N ILE A 303 -10.81 -11.76 -12.46
CA ILE A 303 -10.26 -12.37 -11.25
C ILE A 303 -8.79 -12.70 -11.50
N VAL A 304 -7.92 -12.15 -10.68
CA VAL A 304 -6.47 -12.37 -10.72
C VAL A 304 -5.94 -12.90 -9.39
N HIS A 305 -4.79 -13.58 -9.46
CA HIS A 305 -4.18 -14.20 -8.30
C HIS A 305 -2.71 -13.77 -8.19
N ARG A 306 -2.31 -13.34 -7.01
CA ARG A 306 -0.92 -12.94 -6.74
C ARG A 306 -0.42 -13.61 -5.47
N TYR A 307 0.77 -14.17 -5.52
CA TYR A 307 1.41 -14.75 -4.35
C TYR A 307 1.95 -13.62 -3.45
N GLU A 308 1.08 -13.13 -2.57
CA GLU A 308 1.45 -12.16 -1.54
C GLU A 308 2.02 -12.90 -0.33
N LYS A 309 3.07 -12.35 0.30
CA LYS A 309 3.67 -12.94 1.50
C LYS A 309 2.68 -12.91 2.67
N SER A 310 2.71 -13.94 3.51
CA SER A 310 1.74 -14.08 4.63
C SER A 310 1.74 -12.90 5.60
N GLY A 311 2.90 -12.29 5.86
CA GLY A 311 3.01 -11.12 6.74
C GLY A 311 2.41 -9.81 6.17
N GLU A 312 2.09 -9.78 4.89
CA GLU A 312 1.54 -8.61 4.21
C GLU A 312 0.01 -8.65 4.08
N LEU A 313 -0.62 -9.79 4.37
CA LEU A 313 -2.06 -9.97 4.23
C LEU A 313 -2.84 -9.14 5.24
N GLY A 314 -3.92 -8.47 4.81
CA GLY A 314 -4.67 -7.52 5.62
C GLY A 314 -6.18 -7.49 5.34
N GLY A 315 -6.93 -8.54 5.71
CA GLY A 315 -8.37 -8.62 5.43
C GLY A 315 -8.65 -8.51 3.93
N LEU A 316 -9.52 -7.58 3.51
CA LEU A 316 -9.76 -7.28 2.09
C LEU A 316 -8.75 -6.30 1.47
N LEU A 317 -7.95 -5.60 2.28
CA LEU A 317 -7.03 -4.58 1.78
C LEU A 317 -5.83 -5.18 1.03
N ARG A 318 -5.38 -6.39 1.41
CA ARG A 318 -4.34 -7.13 0.71
C ARG A 318 -4.62 -8.62 0.75
N VAL A 319 -4.93 -9.17 -0.41
CA VAL A 319 -5.43 -10.54 -0.61
C VAL A 319 -4.65 -11.23 -1.73
N ARG A 320 -4.77 -12.55 -1.82
CA ARG A 320 -4.11 -13.37 -2.85
C ARG A 320 -4.98 -13.63 -4.08
N SER A 321 -6.29 -13.46 -3.96
CA SER A 321 -7.24 -13.51 -5.06
C SER A 321 -8.16 -12.30 -4.96
N PHE A 322 -8.30 -11.56 -6.05
CA PHE A 322 -9.13 -10.36 -6.10
C PHE A 322 -9.64 -10.11 -7.52
N THR A 323 -10.73 -9.34 -7.61
CA THR A 323 -11.29 -8.92 -8.88
C THR A 323 -10.82 -7.50 -9.19
N GLN A 324 -10.14 -7.33 -10.33
CA GLN A 324 -9.83 -6.00 -10.86
C GLN A 324 -10.97 -5.51 -11.75
N ASP A 325 -11.30 -4.24 -11.64
CA ASP A 325 -12.15 -3.51 -12.58
C ASP A 325 -11.33 -2.99 -13.75
N ASP A 326 -10.67 -3.92 -14.41
CA ASP A 326 -9.65 -3.67 -15.42
C ASP A 326 -10.27 -3.23 -16.76
N ALA A 327 -9.54 -2.43 -17.52
CA ALA A 327 -9.83 -2.27 -18.94
C ALA A 327 -8.57 -1.92 -19.73
N HIS A 328 -8.61 -2.35 -20.98
CA HIS A 328 -7.58 -2.12 -21.97
C HIS A 328 -8.18 -1.30 -23.12
N ILE A 329 -7.57 -0.14 -23.39
CA ILE A 329 -7.99 0.77 -24.45
C ILE A 329 -6.94 0.71 -25.55
N PHE A 330 -7.33 0.21 -26.71
CA PHE A 330 -6.47 0.18 -27.89
C PHE A 330 -6.80 1.39 -28.76
N MET A 331 -5.78 2.17 -29.14
CA MET A 331 -6.01 3.48 -29.74
C MET A 331 -4.87 3.90 -30.68
N MET A 332 -5.15 4.93 -31.47
CA MET A 332 -4.14 5.63 -32.27
C MET A 332 -3.34 6.62 -31.38
N PRO A 333 -2.09 6.96 -31.77
CA PRO A 333 -1.28 7.96 -31.05
C PRO A 333 -1.99 9.31 -30.83
N SER A 334 -2.80 9.74 -31.80
CA SER A 334 -3.57 11.00 -31.73
C SER A 334 -4.67 11.02 -30.67
N GLN A 335 -5.08 9.85 -30.15
CA GLN A 335 -6.19 9.69 -29.22
C GLN A 335 -5.74 9.62 -27.75
N ILE A 336 -4.42 9.54 -27.48
CA ILE A 336 -3.86 9.33 -26.13
C ILE A 336 -4.42 10.33 -25.11
N LYS A 337 -4.36 11.62 -25.42
CA LYS A 337 -4.79 12.68 -24.50
C LYS A 337 -6.28 12.59 -24.16
N ASP A 338 -7.13 12.41 -25.16
CA ASP A 338 -8.57 12.37 -24.97
C ASP A 338 -9.00 11.14 -24.18
N GLU A 339 -8.35 9.99 -24.41
CA GLU A 339 -8.62 8.78 -23.64
C GLU A 339 -8.18 8.90 -22.19
N ILE A 340 -7.01 9.48 -21.92
CA ILE A 340 -6.55 9.73 -20.54
C ILE A 340 -7.52 10.68 -19.82
N LYS A 341 -7.94 11.78 -20.48
CA LYS A 341 -8.94 12.72 -19.91
C LYS A 341 -10.27 12.02 -19.61
N GLY A 342 -10.73 11.16 -20.52
CA GLY A 342 -11.94 10.37 -20.32
C GLY A 342 -11.86 9.45 -19.11
N VAL A 343 -10.72 8.77 -18.91
CA VAL A 343 -10.50 7.90 -17.75
C VAL A 343 -10.42 8.71 -16.46
N VAL A 344 -9.69 9.84 -16.45
CA VAL A 344 -9.61 10.73 -15.28
C VAL A 344 -11.00 11.23 -14.88
N ALA A 345 -11.83 11.65 -15.84
CA ALA A 345 -13.20 12.09 -15.57
C ALA A 345 -14.06 10.96 -14.97
N LEU A 346 -13.85 9.73 -15.41
CA LEU A 346 -14.56 8.57 -14.90
C LEU A 346 -14.13 8.23 -13.46
N ILE A 347 -12.82 8.30 -13.16
CA ILE A 347 -12.26 8.12 -11.82
C ILE A 347 -12.84 9.19 -10.86
N ASP A 348 -12.78 10.47 -11.25
CA ASP A 348 -13.29 11.58 -10.45
C ASP A 348 -14.79 11.43 -10.14
N LYS A 349 -15.58 11.03 -11.15
CA LYS A 349 -17.01 10.75 -10.99
C LYS A 349 -17.28 9.66 -9.96
N VAL A 350 -16.50 8.57 -10.00
CA VAL A 350 -16.64 7.44 -9.08
C VAL A 350 -16.28 7.85 -7.66
N TYR A 351 -15.11 8.47 -7.47
CA TYR A 351 -14.64 8.80 -6.11
C TYR A 351 -15.51 9.83 -5.41
N LYS A 352 -16.07 10.77 -6.16
CA LYS A 352 -17.05 11.75 -5.63
C LYS A 352 -18.32 11.10 -5.07
N VAL A 353 -18.80 10.01 -5.66
CA VAL A 353 -19.99 9.30 -5.13
C VAL A 353 -19.75 8.74 -3.74
N PHE A 354 -18.51 8.36 -3.42
CA PHE A 354 -18.13 7.84 -2.10
C PHE A 354 -17.57 8.92 -1.18
N ASN A 355 -17.52 10.18 -1.62
CA ASN A 355 -16.91 11.30 -0.89
C ASN A 355 -15.47 10.99 -0.47
N LEU A 356 -14.69 10.43 -1.41
CA LEU A 356 -13.28 10.08 -1.23
C LEU A 356 -12.39 11.11 -1.91
N ASP A 357 -11.56 11.78 -1.10
CA ASP A 357 -10.50 12.64 -1.61
C ASP A 357 -9.33 11.82 -2.15
N TYR A 358 -8.63 12.36 -3.13
CA TYR A 358 -7.45 11.70 -3.69
C TYR A 358 -6.36 12.70 -4.06
N PHE A 359 -5.14 12.21 -4.23
CA PHE A 359 -4.05 12.92 -4.89
C PHE A 359 -3.47 12.05 -6.01
N VAL A 360 -2.72 12.68 -6.90
CA VAL A 360 -2.23 12.06 -8.13
C VAL A 360 -0.70 11.97 -8.09
N GLU A 361 -0.17 10.83 -8.50
CA GLU A 361 1.26 10.62 -8.75
C GLU A 361 1.51 10.23 -10.20
N LEU A 362 2.55 10.81 -10.80
CA LEU A 362 3.10 10.39 -12.08
C LEU A 362 4.37 9.58 -11.84
N SER A 363 4.27 8.26 -12.04
CA SER A 363 5.37 7.33 -11.81
C SER A 363 6.15 7.09 -13.09
N THR A 364 7.46 7.29 -13.02
CA THR A 364 8.37 7.21 -14.17
C THR A 364 9.09 5.86 -14.25
N ARG A 365 10.01 5.72 -15.19
CA ARG A 365 10.69 4.47 -15.55
C ARG A 365 11.44 3.82 -14.38
N PRO A 366 11.19 2.54 -14.05
CA PRO A 366 11.99 1.77 -13.09
C PRO A 366 13.29 1.24 -13.74
N GLU A 367 14.27 0.87 -12.92
CA GLU A 367 15.55 0.31 -13.38
C GLU A 367 15.35 -0.99 -14.19
N ASN A 368 14.45 -1.88 -13.74
CA ASN A 368 14.12 -3.13 -14.43
C ASN A 368 12.88 -2.94 -15.31
N SER A 369 13.06 -2.43 -16.52
CA SER A 369 11.98 -2.11 -17.44
C SER A 369 12.27 -2.58 -18.87
N MET A 370 11.21 -2.75 -19.66
CA MET A 370 11.25 -3.04 -21.10
C MET A 370 11.17 -1.76 -21.93
N GLY A 371 11.58 -1.85 -23.20
CA GLY A 371 11.41 -0.80 -24.21
C GLY A 371 12.57 0.17 -24.32
N SER A 372 12.52 0.98 -25.38
CA SER A 372 13.53 1.99 -25.67
C SER A 372 13.37 3.25 -24.82
N ASP A 373 14.41 4.08 -24.76
CA ASP A 373 14.36 5.36 -24.05
C ASP A 373 13.34 6.30 -24.73
N GLU A 374 13.26 6.27 -26.06
CA GLU A 374 12.34 7.07 -26.86
C GLU A 374 10.86 6.70 -26.56
N ASP A 375 10.55 5.41 -26.44
CA ASP A 375 9.18 4.95 -26.08
C ASP A 375 8.79 5.48 -24.69
N TRP A 376 9.71 5.40 -23.72
CA TRP A 376 9.49 5.87 -22.35
C TRP A 376 9.32 7.38 -22.27
N GLU A 377 10.13 8.15 -22.99
CA GLU A 377 10.02 9.60 -23.07
C GLU A 377 8.67 10.02 -23.68
N LEU A 378 8.29 9.39 -24.79
CA LEU A 378 7.01 9.66 -25.46
C LEU A 378 5.82 9.32 -24.57
N ALA A 379 5.84 8.16 -23.91
CA ALA A 379 4.79 7.73 -23.00
C ALA A 379 4.66 8.65 -21.78
N THR A 380 5.79 8.95 -21.12
CA THR A 380 5.81 9.84 -19.94
C THR A 380 5.32 11.23 -20.31
N LYS A 381 5.75 11.76 -21.47
CA LYS A 381 5.28 13.05 -21.98
C LYS A 381 3.78 13.04 -22.25
N GLY A 382 3.24 11.97 -22.84
CA GLY A 382 1.81 11.83 -23.11
C GLY A 382 0.96 11.90 -21.83
N LEU A 383 1.37 11.19 -20.76
CA LEU A 383 0.71 11.23 -19.46
C LEU A 383 0.82 12.63 -18.83
N LYS A 384 2.00 13.21 -18.85
CA LYS A 384 2.25 14.55 -18.30
C LYS A 384 1.42 15.63 -19.00
N ASP A 385 1.45 15.67 -20.32
CA ASP A 385 0.69 16.64 -21.12
C ASP A 385 -0.82 16.57 -20.82
N ALA A 386 -1.36 15.36 -20.58
CA ALA A 386 -2.76 15.18 -20.22
C ALA A 386 -3.08 15.72 -18.82
N LEU A 387 -2.21 15.48 -17.82
CA LEU A 387 -2.36 16.02 -16.47
C LEU A 387 -2.27 17.55 -16.45
N ASP A 388 -1.30 18.11 -17.17
CA ASP A 388 -1.09 19.56 -17.26
C ASP A 388 -2.32 20.26 -17.90
N GLU A 389 -2.89 19.69 -18.97
CA GLU A 389 -4.11 20.21 -19.62
C GLU A 389 -5.36 20.12 -18.73
N LEU A 390 -5.43 19.12 -17.85
CA LEU A 390 -6.50 18.99 -16.87
C LEU A 390 -6.32 19.93 -15.66
N ASN A 391 -5.19 20.62 -15.56
CA ASN A 391 -4.78 21.43 -14.40
C ASN A 391 -4.85 20.63 -13.08
N LEU A 392 -4.45 19.36 -13.12
CA LEU A 392 -4.36 18.52 -11.95
C LEU A 392 -3.01 18.67 -11.26
N ASP A 393 -3.03 18.88 -9.95
CA ASP A 393 -1.82 18.83 -9.14
C ASP A 393 -1.36 17.36 -9.03
N TYR A 394 -0.08 17.11 -9.32
CA TYR A 394 0.49 15.77 -9.19
C TYR A 394 1.92 15.81 -8.65
N ILE A 395 2.36 14.69 -8.10
CA ILE A 395 3.71 14.46 -7.59
C ILE A 395 4.43 13.54 -8.58
N ILE A 396 5.68 13.82 -8.91
CA ILE A 396 6.50 12.88 -9.69
C ILE A 396 7.10 11.86 -8.73
N ASN A 397 6.83 10.58 -8.99
CA ASN A 397 7.38 9.43 -8.28
C ASN A 397 8.38 8.72 -9.21
N GLU A 398 9.65 9.03 -9.04
CA GLU A 398 10.70 8.51 -9.92
C GLU A 398 10.94 7.01 -9.68
N GLY A 399 10.96 6.23 -10.75
CA GLY A 399 11.32 4.82 -10.73
C GLY A 399 10.20 3.86 -10.30
N ASP A 400 8.96 4.34 -10.10
CA ASP A 400 7.82 3.51 -9.65
C ASP A 400 6.86 3.11 -10.78
N GLY A 401 7.23 3.32 -12.03
CA GLY A 401 6.46 2.89 -13.20
C GLY A 401 6.29 1.37 -13.29
N ALA A 402 5.37 0.90 -14.14
CA ALA A 402 5.31 -0.52 -14.47
C ALA A 402 6.52 -0.92 -15.33
N PHE A 403 6.87 -2.21 -15.37
CA PHE A 403 8.01 -2.66 -16.18
C PHE A 403 7.83 -2.40 -17.69
N TYR A 404 6.61 -2.14 -18.15
CA TYR A 404 6.24 -1.91 -19.54
C TYR A 404 5.85 -0.46 -19.88
N GLY A 405 5.68 0.42 -18.89
CA GLY A 405 5.32 1.81 -19.15
C GLY A 405 5.11 2.67 -17.90
N PRO A 406 5.13 4.01 -18.08
CA PRO A 406 4.84 4.96 -17.01
C PRO A 406 3.35 4.91 -16.62
N LYS A 407 3.05 5.40 -15.42
CA LYS A 407 1.69 5.35 -14.90
C LYS A 407 1.29 6.62 -14.15
N ILE A 408 -0.01 6.91 -14.18
CA ILE A 408 -0.66 7.85 -13.29
C ILE A 408 -1.38 7.04 -12.22
N ASP A 409 -1.04 7.26 -10.94
CA ASP A 409 -1.66 6.61 -9.80
C ASP A 409 -2.54 7.59 -9.03
N PHE A 410 -3.75 7.13 -8.68
CA PHE A 410 -4.70 7.86 -7.87
C PHE A 410 -4.74 7.26 -6.47
N HIS A 411 -4.25 8.02 -5.50
CA HIS A 411 -4.17 7.62 -4.11
C HIS A 411 -5.35 8.18 -3.34
N LEU A 412 -6.28 7.32 -2.94
CA LEU A 412 -7.41 7.67 -2.09
C LEU A 412 -6.93 7.99 -0.68
N LYS A 413 -7.54 9.02 -0.08
CA LYS A 413 -7.40 9.32 1.34
C LYS A 413 -8.63 8.83 2.07
N ASP A 414 -8.43 7.94 3.05
CA ASP A 414 -9.52 7.52 3.92
C ASP A 414 -9.77 8.51 5.07
N SER A 415 -10.86 8.29 5.80
CA SER A 415 -11.25 9.14 6.94
C SER A 415 -10.25 9.16 8.10
N LEU A 416 -9.25 8.28 8.09
CA LEU A 416 -8.15 8.20 9.05
C LEU A 416 -6.87 8.85 8.53
N GLY A 417 -6.90 9.43 7.32
CA GLY A 417 -5.74 10.06 6.68
C GLY A 417 -4.73 9.08 6.07
N ARG A 418 -5.05 7.77 6.00
CA ARG A 418 -4.22 6.78 5.28
C ARG A 418 -4.47 6.89 3.79
N THR A 419 -3.48 6.52 3.00
CA THR A 419 -3.53 6.58 1.54
C THR A 419 -3.53 5.18 0.92
N TRP A 420 -4.35 4.99 -0.13
CA TRP A 420 -4.54 3.73 -0.81
C TRP A 420 -4.49 3.94 -2.32
N GLN A 421 -3.51 3.35 -2.98
CA GLN A 421 -3.48 3.30 -4.44
C GLN A 421 -4.64 2.45 -4.94
N CYS A 422 -5.55 3.07 -5.71
CA CYS A 422 -6.72 2.42 -6.29
C CYS A 422 -6.77 2.63 -7.79
N GLY A 423 -7.13 3.82 -8.27
CA GLY A 423 -7.13 4.14 -9.69
C GLY A 423 -5.72 4.19 -10.26
N THR A 424 -5.55 3.65 -11.45
CA THR A 424 -4.27 3.70 -12.17
C THR A 424 -4.53 3.79 -13.68
N ILE A 425 -3.72 4.58 -14.37
CA ILE A 425 -3.67 4.69 -15.84
C ILE A 425 -2.23 4.41 -16.26
N GLN A 426 -2.00 3.39 -17.07
CA GLN A 426 -0.68 3.01 -17.58
C GLN A 426 -0.67 3.08 -19.09
N LEU A 427 0.31 3.76 -19.67
CA LEU A 427 0.46 3.87 -21.11
C LEU A 427 1.52 2.87 -21.58
N ASP A 428 1.13 1.97 -22.48
CA ASP A 428 1.93 0.83 -22.91
C ASP A 428 2.11 0.80 -24.43
N PHE A 429 3.37 0.85 -24.83
CA PHE A 429 3.82 0.65 -26.22
C PHE A 429 4.40 -0.76 -26.43
N GLN A 430 4.71 -1.49 -25.37
CA GLN A 430 5.49 -2.72 -25.41
C GLN A 430 4.64 -3.95 -25.73
N LEU A 431 3.52 -4.14 -25.04
CA LEU A 431 2.65 -5.29 -25.32
C LEU A 431 2.11 -5.27 -26.75
N PRO A 432 1.62 -4.14 -27.33
CA PRO A 432 1.26 -4.08 -28.73
C PRO A 432 2.38 -4.51 -29.69
N GLN A 433 3.64 -4.19 -29.38
CA GLN A 433 4.79 -4.61 -30.18
C GLN A 433 5.06 -6.11 -30.05
N ARG A 434 5.12 -6.62 -28.82
CA ARG A 434 5.45 -8.02 -28.54
C ARG A 434 4.42 -9.01 -29.06
N PHE A 435 3.15 -8.59 -29.10
CA PHE A 435 2.06 -9.38 -29.66
C PHE A 435 1.78 -9.08 -31.14
N GLU A 436 2.56 -8.19 -31.76
CA GLU A 436 2.41 -7.81 -33.18
C GLU A 436 0.99 -7.35 -33.51
N LEU A 437 0.39 -6.50 -32.63
CA LEU A 437 -0.95 -5.98 -32.85
C LEU A 437 -0.94 -4.99 -34.01
N GLU A 438 -2.02 -5.00 -34.82
CA GLU A 438 -2.15 -4.14 -35.97
C GLU A 438 -3.58 -3.59 -36.11
N TYR A 439 -3.70 -2.42 -36.74
CA TYR A 439 -4.95 -1.89 -37.29
C TYR A 439 -4.67 -1.31 -38.66
N VAL A 440 -5.70 -1.26 -39.53
CA VAL A 440 -5.61 -0.63 -40.87
C VAL A 440 -5.87 0.86 -40.69
N GLY A 441 -4.92 1.70 -41.06
CA GLY A 441 -5.01 3.16 -41.03
C GLY A 441 -5.86 3.74 -42.15
N GLU A 442 -6.06 5.05 -42.14
CA GLU A 442 -6.75 5.79 -43.20
C GLU A 442 -6.01 5.70 -44.53
N ASP A 443 -4.70 5.55 -44.48
CA ASP A 443 -3.81 5.35 -45.63
C ASP A 443 -3.85 3.93 -46.23
N GLY A 444 -4.67 3.05 -45.64
CA GLY A 444 -4.78 1.65 -46.04
C GLY A 444 -3.60 0.78 -45.61
N GLN A 445 -2.63 1.33 -44.86
CA GLN A 445 -1.49 0.58 -44.36
C GLN A 445 -1.75 0.04 -42.96
N LYS A 446 -0.96 -0.95 -42.55
CA LYS A 446 -0.99 -1.51 -41.21
C LYS A 446 -0.18 -0.64 -40.24
N HIS A 447 -0.79 -0.29 -39.13
CA HIS A 447 -0.20 0.49 -38.07
C HIS A 447 -0.30 -0.25 -36.74
N ARG A 448 0.55 0.09 -35.78
CA ARG A 448 0.54 -0.47 -34.42
C ARG A 448 -0.29 0.40 -33.50
N PRO A 449 -1.27 -0.17 -32.78
CA PRO A 449 -2.00 0.58 -31.77
C PRO A 449 -1.12 0.82 -30.55
N ILE A 450 -1.50 1.81 -29.74
CA ILE A 450 -1.01 2.04 -28.40
C ILE A 450 -2.07 1.52 -27.43
N MET A 451 -1.67 1.07 -26.24
CA MET A 451 -2.58 0.53 -25.25
C MET A 451 -2.53 1.33 -23.95
N ILE A 452 -3.70 1.60 -23.38
CA ILE A 452 -3.86 2.04 -22.00
C ILE A 452 -4.38 0.85 -21.19
N HIS A 453 -3.72 0.56 -20.07
CA HIS A 453 -4.26 -0.26 -19.00
C HIS A 453 -4.82 0.68 -17.94
N ARG A 454 -6.02 0.42 -17.45
CA ARG A 454 -6.58 1.25 -16.40
C ARG A 454 -7.50 0.50 -15.45
N VAL A 455 -7.49 0.91 -14.21
CA VAL A 455 -8.45 0.52 -13.18
C VAL A 455 -9.00 1.78 -12.51
N ILE A 456 -10.20 1.72 -11.95
CA ILE A 456 -10.85 2.80 -11.20
C ILE A 456 -10.92 2.44 -9.72
N TYR A 457 -11.56 1.33 -9.38
CA TYR A 457 -11.55 0.78 -8.02
C TYR A 457 -10.19 0.17 -7.68
N GLY A 458 -9.47 -0.32 -8.68
CA GLY A 458 -8.29 -1.16 -8.55
C GLY A 458 -8.68 -2.61 -8.29
N ALA A 459 -8.47 -3.12 -7.08
CA ALA A 459 -9.09 -4.36 -6.64
C ALA A 459 -10.43 -4.05 -5.97
N ILE A 460 -11.54 -4.61 -6.47
CA ILE A 460 -12.88 -4.42 -5.86
C ILE A 460 -12.84 -4.83 -4.39
N ASP A 461 -12.13 -5.89 -4.07
CA ASP A 461 -11.93 -6.38 -2.71
C ASP A 461 -11.30 -5.33 -1.81
N ARG A 462 -10.20 -4.72 -2.23
CA ARG A 462 -9.54 -3.61 -1.52
C ARG A 462 -10.46 -2.41 -1.40
N PHE A 463 -11.17 -2.06 -2.45
CA PHE A 463 -12.09 -0.92 -2.44
C PHE A 463 -13.23 -1.13 -1.44
N ILE A 464 -13.81 -2.34 -1.36
CA ILE A 464 -14.79 -2.71 -0.32
C ILE A 464 -14.16 -2.58 1.07
N GLY A 465 -12.93 -3.07 1.27
CA GLY A 465 -12.20 -2.92 2.52
C GLY A 465 -12.05 -1.46 2.94
N ILE A 466 -11.67 -0.58 2.00
CA ILE A 466 -11.57 0.87 2.21
C ILE A 466 -12.94 1.46 2.59
N LEU A 467 -14.02 1.09 1.89
CA LEU A 467 -15.36 1.59 2.19
C LEU A 467 -15.87 1.13 3.57
N ILE A 468 -15.60 -0.13 3.96
CA ILE A 468 -15.94 -0.63 5.31
C ILE A 468 -15.27 0.26 6.36
N GLU A 469 -13.98 0.55 6.22
CA GLU A 469 -13.22 1.33 7.20
C GLU A 469 -13.58 2.83 7.13
N ASN A 470 -13.75 3.38 5.93
CA ASN A 470 -14.12 4.78 5.73
C ASN A 470 -15.48 5.11 6.34
N PHE A 471 -16.47 4.27 6.10
CA PHE A 471 -17.82 4.43 6.65
C PHE A 471 -18.02 3.81 8.03
N ALA A 472 -16.98 3.22 8.64
CA ALA A 472 -17.09 2.49 9.90
C ALA A 472 -18.21 1.43 9.89
N GLY A 473 -18.45 0.80 8.75
CA GLY A 473 -19.53 -0.17 8.52
C GLY A 473 -20.91 0.42 8.26
N ALA A 474 -21.09 1.74 8.42
CA ALA A 474 -22.37 2.43 8.15
C ALA A 474 -22.41 2.91 6.69
N PHE A 475 -22.57 1.99 5.76
CA PHE A 475 -22.61 2.29 4.33
C PHE A 475 -23.71 3.30 3.96
N PRO A 476 -23.53 4.08 2.87
CA PRO A 476 -24.63 4.83 2.26
C PRO A 476 -25.81 3.90 1.95
N LEU A 477 -27.03 4.41 2.05
CA LEU A 477 -28.25 3.60 1.94
C LEU A 477 -28.28 2.72 0.68
N TRP A 478 -27.88 3.26 -0.47
CA TRP A 478 -27.88 2.53 -1.74
C TRP A 478 -26.87 1.36 -1.77
N LEU A 479 -25.81 1.41 -0.94
CA LEU A 479 -24.77 0.39 -0.85
C LEU A 479 -24.97 -0.55 0.36
N ALA A 480 -25.86 -0.20 1.29
CA ALA A 480 -26.08 -1.00 2.49
C ALA A 480 -26.70 -2.37 2.14
N PRO A 481 -26.14 -3.49 2.65
CA PRO A 481 -26.68 -4.82 2.38
C PRO A 481 -28.07 -5.04 3.00
N GLU A 482 -28.38 -4.30 4.04
CA GLU A 482 -29.71 -4.22 4.64
C GLU A 482 -30.10 -2.76 4.73
N GLN A 483 -31.05 -2.34 3.90
CA GLN A 483 -31.47 -0.94 3.78
C GLN A 483 -32.55 -0.58 4.79
N VAL A 484 -33.48 -1.49 5.05
CA VAL A 484 -34.61 -1.31 5.98
C VAL A 484 -34.91 -2.63 6.65
N ARG A 485 -35.17 -2.58 7.96
CA ARG A 485 -35.63 -3.71 8.73
C ARG A 485 -36.99 -3.37 9.39
N VAL A 486 -38.00 -4.14 9.09
CA VAL A 486 -39.31 -4.03 9.77
C VAL A 486 -39.34 -5.01 10.93
N LEU A 487 -39.54 -4.49 12.14
CA LEU A 487 -39.56 -5.29 13.37
C LEU A 487 -41.00 -5.38 13.90
N SER A 488 -41.53 -6.59 14.04
CA SER A 488 -42.78 -6.83 14.76
C SER A 488 -42.48 -6.99 16.25
N LEU A 489 -43.30 -6.35 17.11
CA LEU A 489 -43.14 -6.47 18.56
C LEU A 489 -43.66 -7.81 19.09
N THR A 490 -44.65 -8.41 18.41
CA THR A 490 -45.23 -9.70 18.75
C THR A 490 -45.57 -10.47 17.49
N GLU A 491 -45.64 -11.79 17.59
CA GLU A 491 -46.02 -12.67 16.47
C GLU A 491 -47.36 -12.32 15.82
N ARG A 492 -48.29 -11.76 16.60
CA ARG A 492 -49.62 -11.31 16.11
C ARG A 492 -49.51 -10.24 15.02
N ASN A 493 -48.39 -9.51 14.96
CA ASN A 493 -48.20 -8.41 14.03
C ASN A 493 -47.33 -8.81 12.82
N ASN A 494 -46.93 -10.08 12.71
CA ASN A 494 -46.04 -10.53 11.63
C ASN A 494 -46.69 -10.35 10.26
N ASP A 495 -47.95 -10.78 10.07
CA ASP A 495 -48.66 -10.65 8.79
C ASP A 495 -48.77 -9.18 8.35
N TYR A 496 -49.01 -8.28 9.30
CA TYR A 496 -49.08 -6.85 9.04
C TYR A 496 -47.67 -6.29 8.69
N ALA A 497 -46.65 -6.69 9.43
CA ALA A 497 -45.26 -6.30 9.15
C ALA A 497 -44.78 -6.79 7.78
N GLU A 498 -45.15 -8.01 7.39
CA GLU A 498 -44.86 -8.55 6.04
C GLU A 498 -45.59 -7.76 4.96
N THR A 499 -46.88 -7.44 5.19
CA THR A 499 -47.66 -6.62 4.25
C THR A 499 -47.05 -5.23 4.07
N VAL A 500 -46.65 -4.56 5.15
CA VAL A 500 -45.95 -3.26 5.11
C VAL A 500 -44.64 -3.37 4.34
N SER A 501 -43.85 -4.39 4.64
CA SER A 501 -42.56 -4.63 3.96
C SER A 501 -42.75 -4.83 2.46
N TYR A 502 -43.74 -5.64 2.06
CA TYR A 502 -44.02 -5.90 0.65
C TYR A 502 -44.58 -4.68 -0.07
N THR A 503 -45.62 -4.04 0.49
CA THR A 503 -46.37 -2.97 -0.17
C THR A 503 -45.59 -1.67 -0.27
N HIS A 504 -44.86 -1.31 0.78
CA HIS A 504 -44.21 0.01 0.88
C HIS A 504 -42.70 0.00 0.57
N LEU A 505 -42.02 -1.13 0.69
CA LEU A 505 -40.59 -1.21 0.49
C LEU A 505 -40.25 -1.95 -0.81
N ARG A 506 -40.76 -3.15 -1.05
CA ARG A 506 -40.47 -3.94 -2.24
C ARG A 506 -41.22 -3.49 -3.50
N ALA A 507 -42.42 -2.97 -3.39
CA ALA A 507 -43.20 -2.51 -4.55
C ALA A 507 -42.57 -1.33 -5.30
N HIS A 508 -41.62 -0.62 -4.70
CA HIS A 508 -40.87 0.45 -5.35
C HIS A 508 -39.65 -0.04 -6.16
N GLU A 509 -39.16 -1.25 -5.94
CA GLU A 509 -38.05 -1.82 -6.71
C GLU A 509 -38.44 -2.17 -8.16
N THR A 510 -39.71 -2.52 -8.40
CA THR A 510 -40.21 -2.93 -9.72
C THR A 510 -40.39 -1.79 -10.74
N ARG A 511 -40.20 -0.52 -10.34
CA ARG A 511 -40.33 0.65 -11.21
C ARG A 511 -38.98 1.17 -11.78
N ARG A 512 -37.89 0.47 -11.55
CA ARG A 512 -36.54 0.85 -12.03
C ARG A 512 -35.98 -0.04 -13.16
N HIS A 513 -36.83 -0.85 -13.79
CA HIS A 513 -36.49 -1.61 -14.99
C HIS A 513 -37.14 -1.01 -16.24
#